data_e0fa5010500c677e45b2adfd9d2b85ca
#
_entry.id   e0fa5010500c677e45b2adfd9d2b85ca
#
_cell.length_a   1.000
_cell.length_b   1.000
_cell.length_c   1.000
_cell.angle_alpha   90.00
_cell.angle_beta   90.00
_cell.angle_gamma   90.00
#
_symmetry.space_group_name_H-M   'P 1'
#
loop_
_entity.id
_entity.type
_entity.pdbx_description
1 polymer ?
#
loop_
_entity_poly.entity_id
_entity_poly.type
_entity_poly.pdbx_seq_one_letter_code
_entity_poly.pdbx_strand_id
1 'polypeptide(L)'
;DIKPTLATILVGNDPASETYVKMKRNTCARVGMESISVELSENTTTEELLNTIRSLNADKKVHGILLQHPVPSQIDERRCFDHIMIEKDVDGVTCHGFGRMAMQLESYGSATPQGIMRIIQNYQIETAGKHAVVVGRSPILGKPMAAMLLNANATVTICHSKTCLLY
;
A
#
# COMPACT_ATOMS: atom_id res chain seq x y z
N ASP A 1 6.93 16.15 22.27
CA ASP A 1 6.86 15.93 20.82
C ASP A 1 6.70 14.44 20.55
N ILE A 2 5.66 14.06 19.78
CA ILE A 2 5.43 12.67 19.36
C ILE A 2 6.21 12.46 18.07
N LYS A 3 7.11 11.46 18.05
CA LYS A 3 7.76 11.03 16.80
C LYS A 3 6.89 9.99 16.11
N PRO A 4 6.47 10.22 14.86
CA PRO A 4 5.78 9.18 14.09
C PRO A 4 6.63 7.92 13.98
N THR A 5 6.02 6.76 14.18
CA THR A 5 6.71 5.46 14.16
C THR A 5 6.04 4.55 13.14
N LEU A 6 6.82 4.08 12.17
CA LEU A 6 6.41 3.11 11.16
C LEU A 6 6.88 1.71 11.55
N ALA A 7 5.97 0.76 11.68
CA ALA A 7 6.28 -0.66 11.78
C ALA A 7 6.25 -1.29 10.39
N THR A 8 7.36 -1.87 9.95
CA THR A 8 7.47 -2.62 8.71
C THR A 8 7.62 -4.10 8.99
N ILE A 9 6.72 -4.92 8.48
CA ILE A 9 6.73 -6.37 8.63
C ILE A 9 7.31 -6.97 7.35
N LEU A 10 8.34 -7.78 7.48
CA LEU A 10 8.94 -8.59 6.42
C LEU A 10 8.76 -10.06 6.77
N VAL A 11 8.25 -10.87 5.84
CA VAL A 11 8.12 -12.30 6.01
C VAL A 11 8.98 -13.01 4.97
N GLY A 12 9.89 -13.85 5.45
CA GLY A 12 10.89 -14.52 4.60
C GLY A 12 12.11 -13.66 4.31
N ASN A 13 12.93 -14.14 3.39
CA ASN A 13 14.28 -13.60 3.10
C ASN A 13 14.41 -13.20 1.61
N ASP A 14 13.36 -12.63 1.00
CA ASP A 14 13.46 -12.15 -0.38
C ASP A 14 14.41 -10.93 -0.47
N PRO A 15 15.52 -11.00 -1.23
CA PRO A 15 16.54 -9.94 -1.25
C PRO A 15 16.01 -8.57 -1.74
N ALA A 16 15.01 -8.58 -2.64
CA ALA A 16 14.38 -7.35 -3.11
C ALA A 16 13.58 -6.69 -1.98
N SER A 17 12.79 -7.50 -1.25
CA SER A 17 12.01 -7.03 -0.11
C SER A 17 12.89 -6.50 1.02
N GLU A 18 14.00 -7.18 1.34
CA GLU A 18 14.98 -6.69 2.32
C GLU A 18 15.56 -5.32 1.93
N THR A 19 15.91 -5.15 0.66
CA THR A 19 16.41 -3.87 0.14
C THR A 19 15.37 -2.76 0.32
N TYR A 20 14.10 -3.00 -0.01
CA TYR A 20 13.03 -2.03 0.17
C TYR A 20 12.79 -1.67 1.64
N VAL A 21 12.81 -2.65 2.55
CA VAL A 21 12.68 -2.41 4.00
C VAL A 21 13.83 -1.55 4.50
N LYS A 22 15.07 -1.83 4.08
CA LYS A 22 16.25 -1.03 4.43
C LYS A 22 16.14 0.42 3.92
N MET A 23 15.68 0.60 2.67
CA MET A 23 15.45 1.95 2.10
C MET A 23 14.39 2.72 2.88
N LYS A 24 13.27 2.08 3.24
CA LYS A 24 12.20 2.69 4.05
C LYS A 24 12.71 3.12 5.41
N ARG A 25 13.47 2.26 6.12
CA ARG A 25 14.09 2.59 7.40
C ARG A 25 15.01 3.81 7.30
N ASN A 26 15.88 3.85 6.30
CA ASN A 26 16.79 4.97 6.07
C ASN A 26 16.02 6.28 5.77
N THR A 27 14.92 6.17 5.01
CA THR A 27 14.07 7.31 4.71
C THR A 27 13.36 7.82 5.96
N CYS A 28 12.81 6.93 6.81
CA CYS A 28 12.22 7.31 8.10
C CYS A 28 13.23 8.11 8.94
N ALA A 29 14.45 7.61 9.11
CA ALA A 29 15.50 8.29 9.86
C ALA A 29 15.80 9.70 9.27
N ARG A 30 15.87 9.81 7.95
CA ARG A 30 16.15 11.09 7.26
C ARG A 30 15.06 12.14 7.48
N VAL A 31 13.79 11.74 7.62
CA VAL A 31 12.66 12.65 7.84
C VAL A 31 12.26 12.78 9.32
N GLY A 32 13.05 12.24 10.24
CA GLY A 32 12.81 12.35 11.68
C GLY A 32 11.74 11.40 12.23
N MET A 33 11.38 10.36 11.50
CA MET A 33 10.48 9.30 11.94
C MET A 33 11.25 8.15 12.59
N GLU A 34 10.60 7.43 13.49
CA GLU A 34 11.09 6.15 14.02
C GLU A 34 10.63 4.99 13.12
N SER A 35 11.41 3.92 13.07
CA SER A 35 11.09 2.72 12.30
C SER A 35 11.33 1.47 13.14
N ILE A 36 10.33 0.59 13.20
CA ILE A 36 10.40 -0.74 13.79
C ILE A 36 10.41 -1.76 12.65
N SER A 37 11.43 -2.62 12.60
CA SER A 37 11.48 -3.75 11.67
C SER A 37 11.04 -5.01 12.41
N VAL A 38 10.02 -5.68 11.86
CA VAL A 38 9.53 -6.97 12.35
C VAL A 38 9.82 -8.00 11.27
N GLU A 39 10.80 -8.84 11.53
CA GLU A 39 11.25 -9.89 10.60
C GLU A 39 10.68 -11.24 11.06
N LEU A 40 9.93 -11.89 10.20
CA LEU A 40 9.29 -13.17 10.43
C LEU A 40 9.86 -14.23 9.51
N SER A 41 9.91 -15.47 10.00
CA SER A 41 10.40 -16.62 9.25
C SER A 41 9.60 -16.85 7.96
N GLU A 42 10.23 -17.38 6.93
CA GLU A 42 9.57 -17.85 5.71
C GLU A 42 8.47 -18.88 5.97
N ASN A 43 8.60 -19.66 7.05
CA ASN A 43 7.62 -20.66 7.47
C ASN A 43 6.46 -20.08 8.29
N THR A 44 6.40 -18.77 8.48
CA THR A 44 5.32 -18.09 9.22
C THR A 44 3.96 -18.43 8.63
N THR A 45 3.02 -18.75 9.50
CA THR A 45 1.63 -19.01 9.14
C THR A 45 0.80 -17.72 9.08
N THR A 46 -0.37 -17.79 8.43
CA THR A 46 -1.32 -16.66 8.42
C THR A 46 -1.69 -16.23 9.85
N GLU A 47 -1.95 -17.16 10.77
CA GLU A 47 -2.36 -16.81 12.14
C GLU A 47 -1.23 -16.15 12.96
N GLU A 48 0.00 -16.57 12.81
CA GLU A 48 1.15 -15.91 13.44
C GLU A 48 1.34 -14.48 12.95
N LEU A 49 1.21 -14.26 11.63
CA LEU A 49 1.25 -12.92 11.06
C LEU A 49 0.09 -12.05 11.53
N LEU A 50 -1.13 -12.61 11.61
CA LEU A 50 -2.30 -11.90 12.16
C LEU A 50 -2.09 -11.51 13.63
N ASN A 51 -1.48 -12.37 14.44
CA ASN A 51 -1.16 -12.07 15.83
C ASN A 51 -0.14 -10.90 15.93
N THR A 52 0.86 -10.91 15.05
CA THR A 52 1.81 -9.80 14.93
C THR A 52 1.11 -8.49 14.58
N ILE A 53 0.23 -8.49 13.58
CA ILE A 53 -0.53 -7.30 13.17
C ILE A 53 -1.44 -6.83 14.31
N ARG A 54 -2.13 -7.73 15.03
CA ARG A 54 -2.95 -7.36 16.20
C ARG A 54 -2.14 -6.68 17.29
N SER A 55 -0.93 -7.17 17.58
CA SER A 55 -0.02 -6.57 18.55
C SER A 55 0.38 -5.15 18.14
N LEU A 56 0.75 -4.95 16.87
CA LEU A 56 1.12 -3.64 16.34
C LEU A 56 -0.08 -2.68 16.28
N ASN A 57 -1.28 -3.18 15.98
CA ASN A 57 -2.51 -2.40 16.05
C ASN A 57 -2.77 -1.87 17.47
N ALA A 58 -2.54 -2.70 18.49
CA ALA A 58 -2.77 -2.35 19.89
C ALA A 58 -1.68 -1.43 20.46
N ASP A 59 -0.49 -1.40 19.88
CA ASP A 59 0.62 -0.56 20.37
C ASP A 59 0.39 0.91 20.00
N LYS A 60 0.16 1.74 21.02
CA LYS A 60 -0.03 3.19 20.86
C LYS A 60 1.21 3.94 20.35
N LYS A 61 2.38 3.33 20.41
CA LYS A 61 3.62 3.92 19.88
C LYS A 61 3.77 3.71 18.38
N VAL A 62 3.03 2.77 17.80
CA VAL A 62 3.02 2.48 16.36
C VAL A 62 1.94 3.32 15.70
N HIS A 63 2.33 4.18 14.77
CA HIS A 63 1.45 5.10 14.06
C HIS A 63 1.11 4.65 12.65
N GLY A 64 1.93 3.77 12.06
CA GLY A 64 1.68 3.18 10.75
C GLY A 64 2.21 1.75 10.71
N ILE A 65 1.53 0.88 9.97
CA ILE A 65 1.91 -0.53 9.75
C ILE A 65 2.02 -0.74 8.25
N LEU A 66 3.13 -1.35 7.84
CA LEU A 66 3.39 -1.74 6.47
C LEU A 66 3.76 -3.22 6.44
N LEU A 67 2.94 -4.03 5.78
CA LEU A 67 3.28 -5.41 5.46
C LEU A 67 3.94 -5.44 4.07
N GLN A 68 5.23 -5.78 4.04
CA GLN A 68 5.97 -5.82 2.80
C GLN A 68 5.46 -6.95 1.89
N HIS A 69 5.01 -6.58 0.71
CA HIS A 69 4.59 -7.49 -0.36
C HIS A 69 5.79 -7.89 -1.24
N PRO A 70 5.86 -9.13 -1.77
CA PRO A 70 4.94 -10.24 -1.50
C PRO A 70 5.24 -10.97 -0.18
N VAL A 71 4.27 -11.70 0.33
CA VAL A 71 4.47 -12.67 1.43
C VAL A 71 4.54 -14.10 0.88
N PRO A 72 5.11 -15.07 1.63
CA PRO A 72 5.12 -16.49 1.24
C PRO A 72 3.72 -17.03 0.92
N SER A 73 3.64 -17.97 -0.03
CA SER A 73 2.38 -18.43 -0.63
C SER A 73 1.40 -19.15 0.32
N GLN A 74 1.88 -19.64 1.48
CA GLN A 74 1.03 -20.25 2.50
C GLN A 74 0.25 -19.21 3.32
N ILE A 75 0.57 -17.91 3.18
CA ILE A 75 -0.10 -16.83 3.91
C ILE A 75 -1.26 -16.29 3.08
N ASP A 76 -2.43 -16.15 3.70
CA ASP A 76 -3.53 -15.37 3.14
C ASP A 76 -3.22 -13.87 3.31
N GLU A 77 -2.48 -13.34 2.32
CA GLU A 77 -2.04 -11.94 2.31
C GLU A 77 -3.21 -10.97 2.39
N ARG A 78 -4.31 -11.24 1.67
CA ARG A 78 -5.47 -10.35 1.68
C ARG A 78 -6.09 -10.25 3.07
N ARG A 79 -6.23 -11.37 3.75
CA ARG A 79 -6.72 -11.40 5.12
C ARG A 79 -5.79 -10.66 6.08
N CYS A 80 -4.49 -10.74 5.88
CA CYS A 80 -3.50 -10.01 6.68
C CYS A 80 -3.57 -8.50 6.43
N PHE A 81 -3.65 -8.05 5.19
CA PHE A 81 -3.84 -6.63 4.88
C PHE A 81 -5.11 -6.08 5.55
N ASP A 82 -6.23 -6.77 5.44
CA ASP A 82 -7.52 -6.31 6.00
C ASP A 82 -7.57 -6.34 7.53
N HIS A 83 -6.57 -6.92 8.20
CA HIS A 83 -6.40 -6.85 9.65
C HIS A 83 -5.65 -5.62 10.14
N ILE A 84 -4.99 -4.89 9.26
CA ILE A 84 -4.38 -3.59 9.62
C ILE A 84 -5.50 -2.59 9.90
N MET A 85 -5.46 -1.94 11.06
CA MET A 85 -6.43 -0.88 11.38
C MET A 85 -6.30 0.27 10.39
N ILE A 86 -7.43 0.81 9.95
CA ILE A 86 -7.47 1.84 8.91
C ILE A 86 -6.65 3.09 9.27
N GLU A 87 -6.59 3.44 10.55
CA GLU A 87 -5.81 4.56 11.06
C GLU A 87 -4.29 4.33 10.97
N LYS A 88 -3.89 3.06 10.77
CA LYS A 88 -2.48 2.64 10.64
C LYS A 88 -2.15 2.06 9.26
N ASP A 89 -3.12 1.99 8.35
CA ASP A 89 -2.96 1.51 6.97
C ASP A 89 -2.29 2.56 6.08
N VAL A 90 -1.05 2.90 6.41
CA VAL A 90 -0.31 3.98 5.72
C VAL A 90 0.10 3.62 4.28
N ASP A 91 0.02 2.35 3.90
CA ASP A 91 0.27 1.89 2.53
C ASP A 91 -1.02 1.83 1.69
N GLY A 92 -2.19 1.98 2.32
CA GLY A 92 -3.49 2.02 1.66
C GLY A 92 -3.86 0.71 0.98
N VAL A 93 -3.63 -0.41 1.65
CA VAL A 93 -3.79 -1.77 1.10
C VAL A 93 -5.06 -2.48 1.56
N THR A 94 -5.74 -1.97 2.60
CA THR A 94 -6.97 -2.58 3.12
C THR A 94 -8.14 -2.36 2.18
N CYS A 95 -9.10 -3.31 2.16
CA CYS A 95 -10.37 -3.13 1.44
C CYS A 95 -11.15 -1.92 1.95
N HIS A 96 -11.11 -1.67 3.25
CA HIS A 96 -11.79 -0.51 3.86
C HIS A 96 -11.15 0.81 3.40
N GLY A 97 -9.81 0.92 3.45
CA GLY A 97 -9.10 2.11 2.98
C GLY A 97 -9.33 2.37 1.50
N PHE A 98 -9.26 1.32 0.67
CA PHE A 98 -9.58 1.43 -0.75
C PHE A 98 -11.02 1.93 -1.00
N GLY A 99 -12.01 1.38 -0.30
CA GLY A 99 -13.40 1.81 -0.43
C GLY A 99 -13.59 3.28 -0.09
N ARG A 100 -13.01 3.74 1.03
CA ARG A 100 -13.06 5.16 1.43
C ARG A 100 -12.36 6.06 0.40
N MET A 101 -11.16 5.70 -0.04
CA MET A 101 -10.42 6.46 -1.07
C MET A 101 -11.22 6.55 -2.37
N ALA A 102 -11.79 5.43 -2.84
CA ALA A 102 -12.61 5.41 -4.06
C ALA A 102 -13.86 6.30 -3.95
N MET A 103 -14.43 6.42 -2.77
CA MET A 103 -15.58 7.30 -2.46
C MET A 103 -15.18 8.73 -2.05
N GLN A 104 -13.91 9.10 -2.18
CA GLN A 104 -13.34 10.40 -1.80
C GLN A 104 -13.54 10.74 -0.31
N LEU A 105 -13.61 9.72 0.54
CA LEU A 105 -13.61 9.88 1.99
C LEU A 105 -12.17 9.88 2.51
N GLU A 106 -11.96 10.53 3.66
CA GLU A 106 -10.64 10.60 4.29
C GLU A 106 -10.08 9.20 4.62
N SER A 107 -8.94 8.87 4.01
CA SER A 107 -8.17 7.64 4.27
C SER A 107 -6.78 7.76 3.66
N TYR A 108 -5.87 6.89 4.07
CA TYR A 108 -4.65 6.69 3.31
C TYR A 108 -4.99 6.04 1.97
N GLY A 109 -4.55 6.64 0.88
CA GLY A 109 -4.64 6.03 -0.43
C GLY A 109 -3.44 5.10 -0.67
N SER A 110 -3.60 4.17 -1.60
CA SER A 110 -2.51 3.26 -1.97
C SER A 110 -1.23 4.03 -2.34
N ALA A 111 -0.11 3.73 -1.67
CA ALA A 111 1.09 4.59 -1.66
C ALA A 111 1.70 4.80 -3.06
N THR A 112 1.81 3.73 -3.87
CA THR A 112 2.36 3.85 -5.23
C THR A 112 1.45 4.66 -6.17
N PRO A 113 0.13 4.42 -6.26
CA PRO A 113 -0.79 5.30 -6.98
C PRO A 113 -0.74 6.76 -6.51
N GLN A 114 -0.67 7.02 -5.20
CA GLN A 114 -0.51 8.38 -4.67
C GLN A 114 0.79 9.03 -5.15
N GLY A 115 1.88 8.28 -5.16
CA GLY A 115 3.16 8.74 -5.71
C GLY A 115 3.06 9.12 -7.18
N ILE A 116 2.36 8.32 -7.99
CA ILE A 116 2.10 8.62 -9.41
C ILE A 116 1.26 9.88 -9.54
N MET A 117 0.17 10.01 -8.78
CA MET A 117 -0.65 11.23 -8.79
C MET A 117 0.16 12.47 -8.39
N ARG A 118 1.08 12.34 -7.42
CA ARG A 118 1.99 13.41 -7.03
C ARG A 118 2.93 13.82 -8.17
N ILE A 119 3.43 12.86 -8.95
CA ILE A 119 4.26 13.13 -10.14
C ILE A 119 3.44 13.87 -11.20
N ILE A 120 2.23 13.40 -11.50
CA ILE A 120 1.31 14.03 -12.45
C ILE A 120 1.07 15.51 -12.07
N GLN A 121 0.79 15.76 -10.79
CA GLN A 121 0.59 17.11 -10.26
C GLN A 121 1.85 17.97 -10.37
N ASN A 122 3.03 17.41 -10.01
CA ASN A 122 4.30 18.15 -10.07
C ASN A 122 4.67 18.58 -11.48
N TYR A 123 4.34 17.76 -12.47
CA TYR A 123 4.53 18.09 -13.90
C TYR A 123 3.36 18.88 -14.49
N GLN A 124 2.39 19.28 -13.68
CA GLN A 124 1.22 20.07 -14.09
C GLN A 124 0.44 19.41 -15.24
N ILE A 125 0.40 18.08 -15.25
CA ILE A 125 -0.37 17.30 -16.23
C ILE A 125 -1.84 17.37 -15.81
N GLU A 126 -2.66 18.04 -16.64
CA GLU A 126 -4.09 18.12 -16.43
C GLU A 126 -4.74 16.75 -16.66
N THR A 127 -5.48 16.26 -15.67
CA THR A 127 -6.21 14.97 -15.75
C THR A 127 -7.71 15.17 -16.04
N ALA A 128 -8.27 16.30 -15.64
CA ALA A 128 -9.69 16.60 -15.83
C ALA A 128 -10.04 16.62 -17.33
N GLY A 129 -11.09 15.86 -17.69
CA GLY A 129 -11.54 15.72 -19.08
C GLY A 129 -10.60 14.94 -19.99
N LYS A 130 -9.50 14.38 -19.48
CA LYS A 130 -8.58 13.56 -20.28
C LYS A 130 -8.98 12.07 -20.21
N HIS A 131 -8.54 11.32 -21.21
CA HIS A 131 -8.68 9.87 -21.23
C HIS A 131 -7.38 9.23 -20.73
N ALA A 132 -7.47 8.50 -19.63
CA ALA A 132 -6.36 7.77 -19.04
C ALA A 132 -6.53 6.26 -19.27
N VAL A 133 -5.45 5.59 -19.61
CA VAL A 133 -5.42 4.12 -19.74
C VAL A 133 -4.51 3.53 -18.68
N VAL A 134 -5.09 2.68 -17.82
CA VAL A 134 -4.36 1.95 -16.78
C VAL A 134 -4.14 0.51 -17.24
N VAL A 135 -2.88 0.14 -17.46
CA VAL A 135 -2.51 -1.23 -17.83
C VAL A 135 -2.17 -2.02 -16.59
N GLY A 136 -3.13 -2.82 -16.11
CA GLY A 136 -3.04 -3.60 -14.88
C GLY A 136 -4.28 -3.45 -14.01
N ARG A 137 -4.57 -4.47 -13.21
CA ARG A 137 -5.74 -4.50 -12.32
C ARG A 137 -5.45 -5.09 -10.95
N SER A 138 -4.19 -4.97 -10.48
CA SER A 138 -3.86 -5.49 -9.15
C SER A 138 -4.64 -4.74 -8.07
N PRO A 139 -4.99 -5.40 -6.94
CA PRO A 139 -5.72 -4.77 -5.84
C PRO A 139 -4.96 -3.60 -5.19
N ILE A 140 -3.64 -3.66 -5.18
CA ILE A 140 -2.79 -2.67 -4.49
C ILE A 140 -2.23 -1.58 -5.42
N LEU A 141 -2.40 -1.70 -6.75
CA LEU A 141 -1.85 -0.73 -7.70
C LEU A 141 -2.86 -0.34 -8.79
N GLY A 142 -3.25 -1.28 -9.66
CA GLY A 142 -4.03 -0.95 -10.86
C GLY A 142 -5.43 -0.45 -10.53
N LYS A 143 -6.17 -1.13 -9.64
CA LYS A 143 -7.50 -0.68 -9.20
C LYS A 143 -7.45 0.66 -8.46
N PRO A 144 -6.55 0.86 -7.48
CA PRO A 144 -6.41 2.15 -6.82
C PRO A 144 -6.02 3.28 -7.77
N MET A 145 -5.10 3.03 -8.72
CA MET A 145 -4.69 4.02 -9.71
C MET A 145 -5.88 4.49 -10.56
N ALA A 146 -6.69 3.54 -11.04
CA ALA A 146 -7.88 3.85 -11.82
C ALA A 146 -8.89 4.69 -11.02
N ALA A 147 -9.12 4.34 -9.75
CA ALA A 147 -10.01 5.09 -8.87
C ALA A 147 -9.49 6.52 -8.61
N MET A 148 -8.18 6.69 -8.38
CA MET A 148 -7.59 8.01 -8.15
C MET A 148 -7.66 8.90 -9.40
N LEU A 149 -7.43 8.34 -10.59
CA LEU A 149 -7.59 9.09 -11.85
C LEU A 149 -9.05 9.49 -12.09
N LEU A 150 -10.01 8.58 -11.80
CA LEU A 150 -11.44 8.89 -11.87
C LEU A 150 -11.80 10.02 -10.91
N ASN A 151 -11.31 9.96 -9.66
CA ASN A 151 -11.50 10.99 -8.66
C ASN A 151 -10.88 12.35 -9.07
N ALA A 152 -9.85 12.31 -9.93
CA ALA A 152 -9.23 13.48 -10.55
C ALA A 152 -9.91 13.90 -11.87
N ASN A 153 -11.16 13.48 -12.09
CA ASN A 153 -12.01 13.82 -13.24
C ASN A 153 -11.50 13.32 -14.60
N ALA A 154 -10.68 12.27 -14.64
CA ALA A 154 -10.31 11.61 -15.88
C ALA A 154 -11.37 10.59 -16.31
N THR A 155 -11.50 10.35 -17.61
CA THR A 155 -12.15 9.15 -18.14
C THR A 155 -11.14 8.01 -18.12
N VAL A 156 -11.46 6.86 -17.52
CA VAL A 156 -10.49 5.80 -17.28
C VAL A 156 -10.86 4.52 -17.98
N THR A 157 -9.91 3.97 -18.75
CA THR A 157 -9.97 2.60 -19.29
C THR A 157 -8.95 1.73 -18.55
N ILE A 158 -9.38 0.54 -18.10
CA ILE A 158 -8.51 -0.46 -17.48
C ILE A 158 -8.26 -1.59 -18.47
N CYS A 159 -6.99 -1.82 -18.83
CA CYS A 159 -6.55 -2.94 -19.64
C CYS A 159 -5.80 -3.97 -18.79
N HIS A 160 -5.95 -5.25 -19.11
CA HIS A 160 -5.32 -6.33 -18.36
C HIS A 160 -5.11 -7.57 -19.24
N SER A 161 -4.48 -8.61 -18.72
CA SER A 161 -4.14 -9.85 -19.44
C SER A 161 -5.32 -10.61 -20.10
N LYS A 162 -6.56 -10.23 -19.78
CA LYS A 162 -7.77 -10.78 -20.40
C LYS A 162 -8.50 -9.76 -21.29
N THR A 163 -7.94 -8.57 -21.47
CA THR A 163 -8.50 -7.58 -22.41
C THR A 163 -8.31 -8.10 -23.83
N CYS A 164 -9.40 -8.17 -24.55
CA CYS A 164 -9.36 -8.54 -25.96
C CYS A 164 -8.82 -7.35 -26.77
N LEU A 165 -7.76 -7.56 -27.50
CA LEU A 165 -7.27 -6.61 -28.48
C LEU A 165 -8.04 -6.90 -29.79
N LEU A 166 -8.97 -6.03 -30.11
CA LEU A 166 -9.60 -6.03 -31.44
C LEU A 166 -8.64 -5.25 -32.34
N TYR A 167 -8.05 -5.95 -33.31
CA TYR A 167 -7.27 -5.35 -34.36
C TYR A 167 -8.20 -4.96 -35.52
#